data_04e32f8c83e7b0bf515a186aaaa76a1b
#
_entry.id   04e32f8c83e7b0bf515a186aaaa76a1b
#
_cell.length_a   1.000
_cell.length_b   1.000
_cell.length_c   1.000
_cell.angle_alpha   90.00
_cell.angle_beta   90.00
_cell.angle_gamma   90.00
#
_symmetry.space_group_name_H-M   'P 1'
#
loop_
_entity.id
_entity.type
_entity.pdbx_description
1 polymer ?
#
loop_
_entity_poly.entity_id
_entity_poly.type
_entity_poly.pdbx_seq_one_letter_code
_entity_poly.pdbx_strand_id
1 'polypeptide(L)'
;MARILAVDDERAILDALARVLGRDGHEVVKAADPTAVPGMDLSRFDLVLCDVMMPGLDGFELVRQIRPDFDGPIVFLTARVAEEDAVAAYMDFMETGRTDPRSNL
;
A
#
# COMPACT_ATOMS: atom_id res chain seq x y z
N MET A 1 15.34 -6.35 0.47
CA MET A 1 14.75 -5.04 0.81
C MET A 1 13.79 -4.61 -0.29
N ALA A 2 12.62 -4.17 0.08
CA ALA A 2 11.63 -3.66 -0.87
C ALA A 2 11.38 -2.17 -0.63
N ARG A 3 11.06 -1.45 -1.70
CA ARG A 3 10.60 -0.07 -1.61
C ARG A 3 9.08 -0.07 -1.77
N ILE A 4 8.39 0.40 -0.74
CA ILE A 4 6.94 0.26 -0.59
C ILE A 4 6.30 1.64 -0.53
N LEU A 5 5.26 1.83 -1.36
CA LEU A 5 4.41 3.01 -1.24
C LEU A 5 3.20 2.65 -0.39
N ALA A 6 3.01 3.33 0.71
CA ALA A 6 1.86 3.15 1.59
C ALA A 6 0.93 4.35 1.45
N VAL A 7 -0.30 4.10 1.06
CA VAL A 7 -1.31 5.14 0.82
C VAL A 7 -2.45 4.97 1.81
N ASP A 8 -2.62 5.93 2.69
CA ASP A 8 -3.68 5.95 3.70
C ASP A 8 -3.86 7.38 4.18
N ASP A 9 -5.09 7.83 4.37
CA ASP A 9 -5.35 9.17 4.88
C ASP A 9 -5.07 9.31 6.38
N GLU A 10 -4.93 8.19 7.10
CA GLU A 10 -4.58 8.19 8.52
C GLU A 10 -3.08 8.08 8.72
N ARG A 11 -2.46 9.17 9.18
CA ARG A 11 -1.01 9.21 9.39
C ARG A 11 -0.54 8.19 10.43
N ALA A 12 -1.37 7.89 11.43
CA ALA A 12 -1.01 6.91 12.46
C ALA A 12 -0.78 5.53 11.83
N ILE A 13 -1.58 5.14 10.85
CA ILE A 13 -1.41 3.86 10.15
C ILE A 13 -0.14 3.90 9.31
N LEU A 14 0.10 4.98 8.58
CA LEU A 14 1.32 5.12 7.79
C LEU A 14 2.57 5.03 8.64
N ASP A 15 2.56 5.70 9.80
CA ASP A 15 3.71 5.68 10.71
C ASP A 15 3.93 4.28 11.28
N ALA A 16 2.86 3.57 11.61
CA ALA A 16 2.95 2.20 12.12
C ALA A 16 3.52 1.25 11.06
N LEU A 17 3.02 1.34 9.82
CA LEU A 17 3.54 0.53 8.72
C LEU A 17 5.02 0.81 8.48
N ALA A 18 5.40 2.09 8.45
CA ALA A 18 6.79 2.46 8.24
C ALA A 18 7.70 1.93 9.35
N ARG A 19 7.22 1.95 10.60
CA ARG A 19 7.99 1.46 11.74
C ARG A 19 8.19 -0.06 11.65
N VAL A 20 7.10 -0.81 11.41
CA VAL A 20 7.17 -2.26 11.42
C VAL A 20 7.92 -2.79 10.21
N LEU A 21 7.60 -2.30 9.02
CA LEU A 21 8.27 -2.75 7.79
C LEU A 21 9.72 -2.29 7.74
N GLY A 22 10.01 -1.12 8.31
CA GLY A 22 11.38 -0.62 8.40
C GLY A 22 12.27 -1.50 9.25
N ARG A 23 11.74 -2.19 10.26
CA ARG A 23 12.50 -3.15 11.07
C ARG A 23 13.01 -4.32 10.25
N ASP A 24 12.27 -4.69 9.20
CA ASP A 24 12.66 -5.76 8.30
C ASP A 24 13.52 -5.27 7.13
N GLY A 25 13.96 -4.02 7.17
CA GLY A 25 14.85 -3.45 6.18
C GLY A 25 14.15 -2.89 4.93
N HIS A 26 12.83 -2.75 4.95
CA HIS A 26 12.11 -2.18 3.84
C HIS A 26 12.05 -0.65 3.93
N GLU A 27 12.08 0.01 2.79
CA GLU A 27 11.89 1.45 2.71
C GLU A 27 10.41 1.73 2.45
N VAL A 28 9.79 2.54 3.30
CA VAL A 28 8.37 2.89 3.17
C VAL A 28 8.25 4.38 2.88
N VAL A 29 7.63 4.71 1.76
CA VAL A 29 7.25 6.07 1.42
C VAL A 29 5.77 6.24 1.76
N LYS A 30 5.47 7.22 2.60
CA LYS A 30 4.12 7.48 3.10
C LYS A 30 3.42 8.49 2.22
N ALA A 31 2.21 8.18 1.79
CA ALA A 31 1.36 9.08 1.02
C ALA A 31 0.02 9.25 1.75
N ALA A 32 -0.13 10.38 2.42
CA ALA A 32 -1.37 10.69 3.15
C ALA A 32 -2.44 11.32 2.25
N ASP A 33 -2.06 11.76 1.06
CA ASP A 33 -2.96 12.36 0.08
C ASP A 33 -3.02 11.46 -1.15
N PRO A 34 -4.11 10.69 -1.34
CA PRO A 34 -4.21 9.79 -2.49
C PRO A 34 -4.21 10.53 -3.83
N THR A 35 -4.64 11.78 -3.87
CA THR A 35 -4.69 12.55 -5.12
C THR A 35 -3.30 12.92 -5.64
N ALA A 36 -2.29 12.86 -4.79
CA ALA A 36 -0.91 13.14 -5.20
C ALA A 36 -0.21 11.92 -5.82
N VAL A 37 -0.77 10.71 -5.62
CA VAL A 37 -0.11 9.47 -6.03
C VAL A 37 0.03 9.33 -7.55
N PRO A 38 -0.98 9.66 -8.38
CA PRO A 38 -0.82 9.53 -9.83
C PRO A 38 0.28 10.40 -10.44
N GLY A 39 0.71 11.43 -9.74
CA GLY A 39 1.82 12.29 -10.18
C GLY A 39 3.20 11.81 -9.76
N MET A 40 3.29 10.72 -8.99
CA MET A 40 4.55 10.19 -8.51
C MET A 40 5.21 9.28 -9.55
N ASP A 41 6.53 9.12 -9.44
CA ASP A 41 7.26 8.13 -10.23
C ASP A 41 7.06 6.75 -9.58
N LEU A 42 6.08 6.02 -10.08
CA LEU A 42 5.70 4.72 -9.50
C LEU A 42 6.68 3.60 -9.87
N SER A 43 7.55 3.82 -10.87
CA SER A 43 8.54 2.81 -11.25
C SER A 43 9.55 2.51 -10.15
N ARG A 44 9.61 3.36 -9.13
CA ARG A 44 10.56 3.23 -8.02
C ARG A 44 10.07 2.27 -6.94
N PHE A 45 8.83 1.81 -7.00
CA PHE A 45 8.23 1.00 -5.95
C PHE A 45 8.11 -0.45 -6.36
N ASP A 46 8.31 -1.33 -5.37
CA ASP A 46 8.15 -2.78 -5.54
C ASP A 46 6.76 -3.24 -5.14
N LEU A 47 6.06 -2.46 -4.31
CA LEU A 47 4.76 -2.81 -3.77
C LEU A 47 4.00 -1.54 -3.41
N VAL A 48 2.69 -1.56 -3.62
CA VAL A 48 1.79 -0.50 -3.14
C VAL A 48 0.84 -1.10 -2.11
N LEU A 49 0.80 -0.50 -0.93
CA LEU A 49 -0.21 -0.77 0.09
C LEU A 49 -1.21 0.38 0.03
N CYS A 50 -2.47 0.10 -0.18
CA CYS A 50 -3.46 1.13 -0.42
C CYS A 50 -4.71 0.91 0.42
N ASP A 51 -5.11 1.93 1.18
CA ASP A 51 -6.38 1.90 1.89
C ASP A 51 -7.54 1.98 0.88
N VAL A 52 -8.60 1.23 1.14
CA VAL A 52 -9.81 1.24 0.31
C VAL A 52 -10.67 2.47 0.59
N MET A 53 -10.81 2.81 1.86
CA MET A 53 -11.74 3.85 2.31
C MET A 53 -11.02 5.15 2.61
N MET A 54 -10.91 6.01 1.61
CA MET A 54 -10.27 7.33 1.76
C MET A 54 -11.21 8.42 1.28
N PRO A 55 -11.26 9.59 1.96
CA PRO A 55 -12.07 10.71 1.50
C PRO A 55 -11.58 11.23 0.14
N GLY A 56 -12.52 11.54 -0.72
CA GLY A 56 -12.24 12.17 -2.02
C GLY A 56 -11.84 11.22 -3.12
N LEU A 57 -11.07 10.18 -2.81
CA LEU A 57 -10.62 9.20 -3.80
C LEU A 57 -10.48 7.85 -3.12
N ASP A 58 -11.34 6.89 -3.46
CA ASP A 58 -11.22 5.56 -2.87
C ASP A 58 -10.07 4.76 -3.49
N GLY A 59 -9.66 3.71 -2.77
CA GLY A 59 -8.50 2.91 -3.18
C GLY A 59 -8.68 2.22 -4.51
N PHE A 60 -9.89 1.79 -4.85
CA PHE A 60 -10.14 1.14 -6.14
C PHE A 60 -9.99 2.12 -7.29
N GLU A 61 -10.50 3.34 -7.12
CA GLU A 61 -10.33 4.37 -8.13
C GLU A 61 -8.88 4.78 -8.30
N LEU A 62 -8.15 4.90 -7.19
CA LEU A 62 -6.73 5.19 -7.23
C LEU A 62 -5.98 4.14 -8.03
N VAL A 63 -6.26 2.85 -7.79
CA VAL A 63 -5.60 1.77 -8.50
C VAL A 63 -5.90 1.84 -10.00
N ARG A 64 -7.12 2.17 -10.39
CA ARG A 64 -7.44 2.36 -11.82
C ARG A 64 -6.59 3.46 -12.45
N GLN A 65 -6.34 4.53 -11.71
CA GLN A 65 -5.53 5.65 -12.21
C GLN A 65 -4.05 5.30 -12.31
N ILE A 66 -3.51 4.51 -11.39
CA ILE A 66 -2.07 4.21 -11.37
C ILE A 66 -1.69 2.94 -12.12
N ARG A 67 -2.64 2.03 -12.40
CA ARG A 67 -2.34 0.75 -13.07
C ARG A 67 -1.59 0.90 -14.40
N PRO A 68 -1.89 1.89 -15.26
CA PRO A 68 -1.10 2.07 -16.46
C PRO A 68 0.39 2.33 -16.22
N ASP A 69 0.73 2.89 -15.05
CA ASP A 69 2.10 3.29 -14.72
C ASP A 69 2.74 2.35 -13.69
N PHE A 70 1.99 1.42 -13.12
CA PHE A 70 2.50 0.50 -12.11
C PHE A 70 1.89 -0.89 -12.30
N ASP A 71 2.70 -1.84 -12.73
CA ASP A 71 2.28 -3.22 -12.98
C ASP A 71 2.62 -4.16 -11.82
N GLY A 72 3.21 -3.65 -10.75
CA GLY A 72 3.57 -4.44 -9.60
C GLY A 72 2.39 -4.82 -8.71
N PRO A 73 2.65 -5.54 -7.62
CA PRO A 73 1.61 -5.95 -6.69
C PRO A 73 1.02 -4.79 -5.91
N ILE A 74 -0.28 -4.86 -5.69
CA ILE A 74 -1.03 -3.90 -4.88
C ILE A 74 -1.81 -4.69 -3.83
N VAL A 75 -1.63 -4.34 -2.56
CA VAL A 75 -2.36 -4.95 -1.45
C VAL A 75 -3.28 -3.88 -0.87
N PHE A 76 -4.57 -4.19 -0.79
CA PHE A 76 -5.54 -3.29 -0.18
C PHE A 76 -5.60 -3.48 1.32
N LEU A 77 -5.65 -2.36 2.03
CA LEU A 77 -5.90 -2.30 3.45
C LEU A 77 -7.33 -1.82 3.63
N THR A 78 -8.06 -2.41 4.57
CA THR A 78 -9.40 -1.93 4.88
C THR A 78 -9.37 -1.18 6.20
N ALA A 79 -10.30 -0.24 6.37
CA ALA A 79 -10.40 0.55 7.59
C ALA A 79 -10.71 -0.29 8.83
N ARG A 80 -11.10 -1.56 8.65
CA ARG A 80 -11.40 -2.48 9.74
C ARG A 80 -10.26 -3.43 10.07
N VAL A 81 -9.19 -3.38 9.28
CA VAL A 81 -8.03 -4.25 9.50
C VAL A 81 -7.15 -3.58 10.55
N ALA A 82 -6.84 -4.29 11.63
CA ALA A 82 -5.90 -3.81 12.61
C ALA A 82 -4.50 -3.72 11.99
N GLU A 83 -3.61 -2.88 12.58
CA GLU A 83 -2.24 -2.75 12.08
C GLU A 83 -1.56 -4.09 11.90
N GLU A 84 -1.73 -4.97 12.89
CA GLU A 84 -1.12 -6.30 12.85
C GLU A 84 -1.61 -7.12 11.68
N ASP A 85 -2.90 -6.99 11.33
CA ASP A 85 -3.46 -7.74 10.21
C ASP A 85 -2.96 -7.19 8.86
N ALA A 86 -2.76 -5.89 8.75
CA ALA A 86 -2.18 -5.29 7.56
C ALA A 86 -0.74 -5.76 7.35
N VAL A 87 0.04 -5.80 8.43
CA VAL A 87 1.40 -6.30 8.40
C VAL A 87 1.41 -7.78 8.06
N ALA A 88 0.50 -8.56 8.66
CA ALA A 88 0.40 -9.99 8.39
C ALA A 88 0.09 -10.27 6.92
N ALA A 89 -0.81 -9.48 6.31
CA ALA A 89 -1.14 -9.63 4.89
C ALA A 89 0.09 -9.35 4.01
N TYR A 90 0.88 -8.33 4.36
CA TYR A 90 2.11 -8.03 3.65
C TYR A 90 3.13 -9.17 3.79
N MET A 91 3.31 -9.67 5.02
CA MET A 91 4.25 -10.77 5.28
C MET A 91 3.85 -12.02 4.53
N ASP A 92 2.56 -12.34 4.49
CA ASP A 92 2.04 -13.46 3.72
C ASP A 92 2.36 -13.31 2.24
N PHE A 93 2.16 -12.12 1.68
CA PHE A 93 2.53 -11.84 0.30
C PHE A 93 4.02 -12.09 0.06
N MET A 94 4.89 -11.60 0.96
CA MET A 94 6.33 -11.75 0.80
C MET A 94 6.78 -13.21 0.88
N GLU A 95 6.10 -14.03 1.69
CA GLU A 95 6.44 -15.45 1.82
C GLU A 95 5.94 -16.29 0.66
N THR A 96 4.73 -16.01 0.19
CA THR A 96 4.05 -16.86 -0.80
C THR A 96 4.18 -16.33 -2.22
N GLY A 97 4.50 -15.06 -2.39
CA GLY A 97 4.49 -14.39 -3.69
C GLY A 97 3.09 -14.22 -4.25
N ARG A 98 2.06 -14.40 -3.43
CA ARG A 98 0.67 -14.28 -3.84
C ARG A 98 0.09 -12.96 -3.37
N THR A 99 -0.63 -12.29 -4.25
CA THR A 99 -1.42 -11.14 -3.84
C THR A 99 -2.62 -11.62 -3.01
N ASP A 100 -3.05 -10.77 -2.07
CA ASP A 100 -4.30 -11.01 -1.35
C ASP A 100 -5.42 -11.14 -2.39
N PRO A 101 -6.33 -12.13 -2.25
CA PRO A 101 -7.46 -12.25 -3.17
C PRO A 101 -8.28 -10.99 -3.32
N ARG A 102 -8.31 -10.14 -2.29
CA ARG A 102 -9.01 -8.86 -2.33
C ARG A 102 -8.31 -7.82 -3.18
N SER A 103 -7.04 -8.01 -3.52
CA SER A 103 -6.29 -7.10 -4.38
C SER A 103 -6.36 -7.46 -5.85
N ASN A 104 -6.97 -8.57 -6.21
CA ASN A 104 -7.15 -9.03 -7.58
C ASN A 104 -8.42 -8.45 -8.18
N LEU A 105 -8.43 -7.18 -8.43
CA LEU A 105 -9.60 -6.48 -8.96
C LEU A 105 -9.37 -6.01 -10.38
#